data_9d93507414867a37fd1d4260fd48df2a
#
_entry.id   9d93507414867a37fd1d4260fd48df2a
#
_cell.length_a   1.000
_cell.length_b   1.000
_cell.length_c   1.000
_cell.angle_alpha   90.00
_cell.angle_beta   90.00
_cell.angle_gamma   90.00
#
_symmetry.space_group_name_H-M   'P 1'
#
loop_
_entity.id
_entity.type
_entity.pdbx_description
1 polymer ?
#
loop_
_entity_poly.entity_id
_entity_poly.type
_entity_poly.pdbx_seq_one_letter_code
_entity_poly.pdbx_strand_id
1 'polypeptide(L)'
;DFKRSNRYYCGKGAMDFEKLGAFYLGKEFDLKKGKLLDQLVMYDARDLTTHALCVGMTGSGKTGLCLCLLEEAAIDHVPAIIIDPKGDMTNLLLTFPELRPEDFQPWINVDDARRKGLSEDQFAAQQSEMWSKGLAEWGEDKARIKMLRDSTDFVIYTPGSDAGVPVSILHSFAAPPLSWETDSEYLLERIQGTVSALLGLVGIDADPVRSREHILLSNLFQHFWRQGEDLDLAKLILAIQNPPIGQLGVLPVDTFFPQKDRFELAISLNNIIAAPSFGSWLKGQPLDVAGFLSTPHGKTRHSVFYIAHLSDRERMFFLTMLLN
;
A
#
# COMPACT_ATOMS: atom_id res chain seq x y z
N ASP A 1 5.88 30.86 2.47
CA ASP A 1 4.79 31.86 2.36
C ASP A 1 3.43 31.17 2.41
N PHE A 2 3.00 30.86 3.66
CA PHE A 2 1.76 30.14 3.99
C PHE A 2 0.52 31.07 3.97
N LYS A 3 0.48 32.08 3.10
CA LYS A 3 -0.56 33.12 3.08
C LYS A 3 -1.47 33.10 1.85
N ARG A 4 -1.87 31.93 1.36
CA ARG A 4 -3.01 31.81 0.45
C ARG A 4 -4.05 30.80 0.98
N SER A 5 -4.49 30.98 2.23
CA SER A 5 -5.70 30.29 2.67
C SER A 5 -6.91 31.04 2.11
N ASN A 6 -7.57 30.45 1.14
CA ASN A 6 -8.94 30.82 0.81
C ASN A 6 -9.77 30.66 2.08
N ARG A 7 -10.18 31.78 2.73
CA ARG A 7 -11.07 31.75 3.88
C ARG A 7 -12.46 31.40 3.37
N TYR A 8 -12.88 30.17 3.61
CA TYR A 8 -14.26 29.77 3.39
C TYR A 8 -15.08 30.23 4.60
N TYR A 9 -15.94 31.23 4.43
CA TYR A 9 -16.91 31.64 5.44
C TYR A 9 -18.15 30.76 5.31
N CYS A 10 -18.48 30.01 6.36
CA CYS A 10 -19.75 29.30 6.49
C CYS A 10 -20.77 30.24 7.17
N GLY A 11 -21.94 30.43 6.54
CA GLY A 11 -23.08 31.12 7.15
C GLY A 11 -23.67 30.32 8.31
N LYS A 12 -24.44 30.99 9.21
CA LYS A 12 -25.13 30.37 10.33
C LYS A 12 -26.19 29.37 9.84
N GLY A 13 -25.82 28.11 9.72
CA GLY A 13 -26.64 26.97 9.36
C GLY A 13 -25.74 25.73 9.38
N ALA A 14 -26.25 24.50 9.27
CA ALA A 14 -25.48 23.29 9.30
C ALA A 14 -24.12 23.45 8.56
N MET A 15 -23.03 22.95 9.14
CA MET A 15 -21.68 23.10 8.58
C MET A 15 -21.67 22.42 7.18
N ASP A 16 -21.87 23.22 6.14
CA ASP A 16 -21.78 22.77 4.75
C ASP A 16 -20.35 23.02 4.27
N PHE A 17 -19.47 22.05 4.50
CA PHE A 17 -18.07 22.08 4.06
C PHE A 17 -17.82 21.13 2.91
N GLU A 18 -18.85 20.39 2.46
CA GLU A 18 -18.74 19.47 1.34
C GLU A 18 -18.53 20.25 0.03
N LYS A 19 -17.31 20.17 -0.49
CA LYS A 19 -16.96 20.77 -1.76
C LYS A 19 -15.87 19.95 -2.43
N LEU A 20 -16.16 19.44 -3.61
CA LEU A 20 -15.20 18.66 -4.39
C LEU A 20 -13.84 19.37 -4.51
N GLY A 21 -12.78 18.68 -4.15
CA GLY A 21 -11.42 19.17 -4.16
C GLY A 21 -11.02 20.03 -2.94
N ALA A 22 -11.87 20.13 -1.91
CA ALA A 22 -11.56 20.86 -0.68
C ALA A 22 -11.73 19.94 0.54
N PHE A 23 -10.64 19.38 1.01
CA PHE A 23 -10.61 18.41 2.12
C PHE A 23 -10.78 19.12 3.47
N TYR A 24 -11.73 18.68 4.26
CA TYR A 24 -11.93 19.14 5.62
C TYR A 24 -11.00 18.42 6.59
N LEU A 25 -10.04 19.15 7.19
CA LEU A 25 -9.04 18.56 8.10
C LEU A 25 -9.29 18.88 9.58
N GLY A 26 -10.31 19.66 9.89
CA GLY A 26 -10.64 20.04 11.25
C GLY A 26 -10.86 21.53 11.47
N LYS A 27 -10.59 22.02 12.68
CA LYS A 27 -10.76 23.43 13.08
C LYS A 27 -9.44 24.05 13.52
N GLU A 28 -9.31 25.35 13.35
CA GLU A 28 -8.13 26.08 13.85
C GLU A 28 -8.06 26.01 15.38
N PHE A 29 -6.82 25.92 15.90
CA PHE A 29 -6.54 25.96 17.33
C PHE A 29 -5.71 27.18 17.68
N ASP A 30 -6.22 28.04 18.56
CA ASP A 30 -5.49 29.18 19.10
C ASP A 30 -4.52 28.73 20.20
N LEU A 31 -3.25 28.60 19.85
CA LEU A 31 -2.19 28.18 20.77
C LEU A 31 -2.03 29.12 21.99
N LYS A 32 -2.34 30.43 21.83
CA LYS A 32 -2.20 31.40 22.92
C LYS A 32 -3.32 31.29 23.92
N LYS A 33 -4.53 31.02 23.45
CA LYS A 33 -5.74 30.87 24.28
C LYS A 33 -6.00 29.43 24.67
N GLY A 34 -5.29 28.46 24.10
CA GLY A 34 -5.48 27.03 24.37
C GLY A 34 -6.87 26.52 23.99
N LYS A 35 -7.49 27.03 22.93
CA LYS A 35 -8.85 26.65 22.53
C LYS A 35 -9.03 26.49 21.03
N LEU A 36 -9.97 25.62 20.67
CA LEU A 36 -10.48 25.51 19.30
C LEU A 36 -11.25 26.77 18.90
N LEU A 37 -11.10 27.15 17.65
CA LEU A 37 -11.86 28.20 16.98
C LEU A 37 -12.93 27.58 16.08
N ASP A 38 -13.95 28.35 15.72
CA ASP A 38 -15.00 27.89 14.79
C ASP A 38 -14.56 27.92 13.33
N GLN A 39 -13.35 28.40 13.05
CA GLN A 39 -12.79 28.48 11.71
C GLN A 39 -12.33 27.09 11.25
N LEU A 40 -12.82 26.67 10.07
CA LEU A 40 -12.49 25.37 9.47
C LEU A 40 -11.11 25.42 8.82
N VAL A 41 -10.38 24.30 8.93
CA VAL A 41 -9.13 24.06 8.19
C VAL A 41 -9.48 23.23 6.97
N MET A 42 -9.45 23.86 5.81
CA MET A 42 -9.69 23.22 4.52
C MET A 42 -8.37 23.12 3.76
N TYR A 43 -8.13 21.98 3.12
CA TYR A 43 -6.96 21.68 2.31
C TYR A 43 -7.35 21.52 0.84
N ASP A 44 -6.63 22.16 -0.08
CA ASP A 44 -6.89 22.05 -1.51
C ASP A 44 -6.31 20.72 -2.03
N ALA A 45 -7.16 19.82 -2.53
CA ALA A 45 -6.74 18.50 -3.05
C ALA A 45 -5.70 18.60 -4.20
N ARG A 46 -5.64 19.73 -4.90
CA ARG A 46 -4.63 19.95 -5.97
C ARG A 46 -3.21 20.00 -5.42
N ASP A 47 -3.04 20.33 -4.13
CA ASP A 47 -1.72 20.33 -3.50
C ASP A 47 -1.20 18.90 -3.25
N LEU A 48 -2.06 17.85 -3.34
CA LEU A 48 -1.65 16.45 -3.28
C LEU A 48 -0.93 15.94 -4.53
N THR A 49 -0.81 16.75 -5.57
CA THR A 49 0.04 16.43 -6.74
C THR A 49 1.53 16.51 -6.42
N THR A 50 1.89 16.94 -5.22
CA THR A 50 3.25 17.01 -4.70
C THR A 50 3.42 16.14 -3.47
N HIS A 51 4.67 15.99 -2.99
CA HIS A 51 4.96 15.21 -1.80
C HIS A 51 4.63 16.00 -0.52
N ALA A 52 4.14 15.27 0.49
CA ALA A 52 3.90 15.81 1.83
C ALA A 52 4.60 14.93 2.89
N LEU A 53 5.00 15.54 3.99
CA LEU A 53 5.61 14.87 5.14
C LEU A 53 4.88 15.25 6.42
N CYS A 54 4.26 14.23 7.07
CA CYS A 54 3.63 14.40 8.38
C CYS A 54 4.59 13.97 9.49
N VAL A 55 5.03 14.92 10.32
CA VAL A 55 5.95 14.67 11.44
C VAL A 55 5.35 15.07 12.77
N GLY A 56 5.77 14.37 13.83
CA GLY A 56 5.33 14.65 15.18
C GLY A 56 5.73 13.53 16.15
N MET A 57 5.62 13.78 17.45
CA MET A 57 5.88 12.77 18.49
C MET A 57 4.78 11.70 18.51
N THR A 58 5.04 10.57 19.19
CA THR A 58 4.04 9.55 19.45
C THR A 58 2.85 10.18 20.21
N GLY A 59 1.63 9.87 19.78
CA GLY A 59 0.41 10.46 20.37
C GLY A 59 0.06 11.87 19.90
N SER A 60 0.82 12.47 18.96
CA SER A 60 0.54 13.83 18.45
C SER A 60 -0.57 13.92 17.39
N GLY A 61 -1.20 12.80 17.03
CA GLY A 61 -2.28 12.77 16.03
C GLY A 61 -1.83 12.58 14.57
N LYS A 62 -0.57 12.21 14.29
CA LYS A 62 -0.08 11.97 12.91
C LYS A 62 -0.96 11.00 12.11
N THR A 63 -1.22 9.83 12.69
CA THR A 63 -2.06 8.79 12.07
C THR A 63 -3.46 9.32 11.81
N GLY A 64 -4.06 10.06 12.78
CA GLY A 64 -5.36 10.70 12.62
C GLY A 64 -5.40 11.69 11.45
N LEU A 65 -4.38 12.55 11.31
CA LEU A 65 -4.29 13.48 10.18
C LEU A 65 -4.19 12.73 8.83
N CYS A 66 -3.40 11.66 8.77
CA CYS A 66 -3.31 10.84 7.55
C CYS A 66 -4.65 10.14 7.23
N LEU A 67 -5.35 9.64 8.25
CA LEU A 67 -6.69 9.05 8.09
C LEU A 67 -7.69 10.10 7.57
N CYS A 68 -7.73 11.31 8.15
CA CYS A 68 -8.60 12.39 7.66
C CYS A 68 -8.33 12.71 6.17
N LEU A 69 -7.06 12.81 5.76
CA LEU A 69 -6.72 13.04 4.34
C LEU A 69 -7.21 11.91 3.43
N LEU A 70 -7.10 10.66 3.88
CA LEU A 70 -7.56 9.50 3.11
C LEU A 70 -9.09 9.40 3.08
N GLU A 71 -9.77 9.73 4.16
CA GLU A 71 -11.24 9.76 4.22
C GLU A 71 -11.80 10.82 3.28
N GLU A 72 -11.22 12.04 3.28
CA GLU A 72 -11.61 13.11 2.36
C GLU A 72 -11.32 12.72 0.90
N ALA A 73 -10.17 12.11 0.63
CA ALA A 73 -9.84 11.59 -0.69
C ALA A 73 -10.85 10.53 -1.15
N ALA A 74 -11.29 9.65 -0.24
CA ALA A 74 -12.30 8.65 -0.52
C ALA A 74 -13.67 9.28 -0.86
N ILE A 75 -14.11 10.29 -0.10
CA ILE A 75 -15.36 11.01 -0.35
C ILE A 75 -15.32 11.68 -1.73
N ASP A 76 -14.19 12.27 -2.11
CA ASP A 76 -13.96 12.91 -3.40
C ASP A 76 -13.63 11.92 -4.53
N HIS A 77 -13.75 10.62 -4.29
CA HIS A 77 -13.45 9.56 -5.27
C HIS A 77 -12.03 9.60 -5.81
N VAL A 78 -11.06 10.04 -5.02
CA VAL A 78 -9.62 9.98 -5.35
C VAL A 78 -9.08 8.62 -4.89
N PRO A 79 -8.52 7.79 -5.78
CA PRO A 79 -7.97 6.49 -5.40
C PRO A 79 -6.69 6.63 -4.58
N ALA A 80 -6.41 5.63 -3.72
CA ALA A 80 -5.20 5.62 -2.92
C ALA A 80 -4.56 4.22 -2.81
N ILE A 81 -3.23 4.18 -2.94
CA ILE A 81 -2.39 3.05 -2.55
C ILE A 81 -1.76 3.41 -1.20
N ILE A 82 -2.07 2.62 -0.18
CA ILE A 82 -1.71 2.89 1.21
C ILE A 82 -0.78 1.78 1.69
N ILE A 83 0.48 2.12 1.95
CA ILE A 83 1.46 1.17 2.50
C ILE A 83 1.44 1.29 4.02
N ASP A 84 1.03 0.21 4.68
CA ASP A 84 0.83 0.18 6.13
C ASP A 84 1.80 -0.79 6.85
N PRO A 85 2.98 -0.31 7.24
CA PRO A 85 3.97 -1.14 7.92
C PRO A 85 3.66 -1.40 9.40
N LYS A 86 2.61 -0.78 9.96
CA LYS A 86 2.25 -0.88 11.38
C LYS A 86 0.86 -1.43 11.65
N GLY A 87 -0.05 -1.36 10.67
CA GLY A 87 -1.45 -1.78 10.82
C GLY A 87 -2.39 -0.66 11.27
N ASP A 88 -1.94 0.58 11.36
CA ASP A 88 -2.77 1.71 11.82
C ASP A 88 -3.80 2.13 10.77
N MET A 89 -3.50 1.99 9.47
CA MET A 89 -4.35 2.44 8.37
C MET A 89 -5.52 1.50 8.09
N THR A 90 -5.48 0.27 8.59
CA THR A 90 -6.61 -0.67 8.50
C THR A 90 -7.86 -0.15 9.21
N ASN A 91 -7.72 0.82 10.12
CA ASN A 91 -8.83 1.50 10.79
C ASN A 91 -9.75 2.26 9.82
N LEU A 92 -9.33 2.59 8.60
CA LEU A 92 -10.19 3.15 7.54
C LEU A 92 -11.42 2.29 7.24
N LEU A 93 -11.35 0.96 7.51
CA LEU A 93 -12.47 0.07 7.27
C LEU A 93 -13.49 0.06 8.40
N LEU A 94 -13.16 0.63 9.57
CA LEU A 94 -14.03 0.69 10.73
C LEU A 94 -15.01 1.88 10.63
N THR A 95 -15.88 1.83 9.64
CA THR A 95 -16.90 2.85 9.40
C THR A 95 -18.28 2.32 9.83
N PHE A 96 -18.92 2.98 10.79
CA PHE A 96 -20.20 2.59 11.36
C PHE A 96 -21.25 3.70 11.16
N PRO A 97 -21.94 3.77 9.99
CA PRO A 97 -22.85 4.88 9.68
C PRO A 97 -23.96 5.09 10.69
N GLU A 98 -24.46 4.02 11.32
CA GLU A 98 -25.53 4.12 12.31
C GLU A 98 -25.01 4.34 13.73
N LEU A 99 -23.72 4.14 13.99
CA LEU A 99 -23.08 4.27 15.29
C LEU A 99 -23.83 3.50 16.40
N ARG A 100 -24.33 2.30 16.10
CA ARG A 100 -25.06 1.46 17.06
C ARG A 100 -24.09 0.74 17.99
N PRO A 101 -24.46 0.41 19.23
CA PRO A 101 -23.63 -0.39 20.13
C PRO A 101 -23.15 -1.71 19.50
N GLU A 102 -24.02 -2.39 18.74
CA GLU A 102 -23.71 -3.66 18.07
C GLU A 102 -22.59 -3.53 17.04
N ASP A 103 -22.43 -2.35 16.43
CA ASP A 103 -21.37 -2.06 15.45
C ASP A 103 -19.98 -2.01 16.14
N PHE A 104 -19.93 -1.60 17.41
CA PHE A 104 -18.69 -1.51 18.20
C PHE A 104 -18.37 -2.80 18.94
N GLN A 105 -19.35 -3.63 19.27
CA GLN A 105 -19.18 -4.82 20.10
C GLN A 105 -18.04 -5.76 19.66
N PRO A 106 -17.84 -6.08 18.35
CA PRO A 106 -16.73 -6.94 17.91
C PRO A 106 -15.33 -6.34 18.13
N TRP A 107 -15.25 -5.03 18.37
CA TRP A 107 -14.01 -4.26 18.39
C TRP A 107 -13.65 -3.72 19.77
N ILE A 108 -14.47 -3.97 20.79
CA ILE A 108 -14.18 -3.52 22.15
C ILE A 108 -13.01 -4.28 22.76
N ASN A 109 -12.25 -3.57 23.60
CA ASN A 109 -11.26 -4.23 24.44
C ASN A 109 -11.96 -4.75 25.71
N VAL A 110 -12.06 -6.07 25.84
CA VAL A 110 -12.71 -6.76 26.97
C VAL A 110 -12.03 -6.44 28.29
N ASP A 111 -10.69 -6.28 28.32
CA ASP A 111 -9.96 -5.95 29.53
C ASP A 111 -10.23 -4.51 29.99
N ASP A 112 -10.43 -3.58 29.07
CA ASP A 112 -10.82 -2.21 29.41
C ASP A 112 -12.27 -2.15 29.95
N ALA A 113 -13.18 -2.96 29.40
CA ALA A 113 -14.53 -3.10 29.93
C ALA A 113 -14.49 -3.61 31.39
N ARG A 114 -13.72 -4.67 31.65
CA ARG A 114 -13.52 -5.24 33.00
C ARG A 114 -12.90 -4.24 33.97
N ARG A 115 -11.88 -3.48 33.57
CA ARG A 115 -11.25 -2.43 34.40
C ARG A 115 -12.24 -1.35 34.82
N LYS A 116 -13.24 -1.05 33.96
CA LYS A 116 -14.29 -0.09 34.22
C LYS A 116 -15.50 -0.70 34.96
N GLY A 117 -15.49 -2.00 35.24
CA GLY A 117 -16.60 -2.70 35.89
C GLY A 117 -17.86 -2.79 35.03
N LEU A 118 -17.71 -2.76 33.69
CA LEU A 118 -18.82 -2.80 32.73
C LEU A 118 -18.89 -4.17 32.06
N SER A 119 -20.12 -4.59 31.69
CA SER A 119 -20.27 -5.69 30.74
C SER A 119 -19.84 -5.26 29.32
N GLU A 120 -19.61 -6.21 28.45
CA GLU A 120 -19.23 -5.95 27.05
C GLU A 120 -20.28 -5.10 26.34
N ASP A 121 -21.57 -5.40 26.53
CA ASP A 121 -22.68 -4.62 25.96
C ASP A 121 -22.73 -3.19 26.51
N GLN A 122 -22.53 -3.02 27.81
CA GLN A 122 -22.49 -1.70 28.43
C GLN A 122 -21.29 -0.88 27.93
N PHE A 123 -20.15 -1.53 27.74
CA PHE A 123 -18.97 -0.86 27.20
C PHE A 123 -19.14 -0.49 25.72
N ALA A 124 -19.72 -1.37 24.90
CA ALA A 124 -20.06 -1.07 23.52
C ALA A 124 -21.04 0.12 23.40
N ALA A 125 -22.06 0.17 24.26
CA ALA A 125 -22.98 1.30 24.33
C ALA A 125 -22.28 2.62 24.72
N GLN A 126 -21.36 2.56 25.69
CA GLN A 126 -20.55 3.72 26.08
C GLN A 126 -19.66 4.20 24.93
N GLN A 127 -19.03 3.28 24.16
CA GLN A 127 -18.24 3.62 23.00
C GLN A 127 -19.09 4.28 21.92
N SER A 128 -20.25 3.70 21.59
CA SER A 128 -21.21 4.27 20.64
C SER A 128 -21.61 5.69 20.98
N GLU A 129 -21.96 5.95 22.25
CA GLU A 129 -22.31 7.29 22.71
C GLU A 129 -21.14 8.28 22.64
N MET A 130 -19.96 7.85 23.07
CA MET A 130 -18.73 8.66 23.02
C MET A 130 -18.38 9.07 21.59
N TRP A 131 -18.40 8.12 20.66
CA TRP A 131 -18.12 8.38 19.25
C TRP A 131 -19.19 9.26 18.60
N SER A 132 -20.48 9.02 18.89
CA SER A 132 -21.58 9.85 18.37
C SER A 132 -21.45 11.32 18.80
N LYS A 133 -21.09 11.56 20.06
CA LYS A 133 -20.88 12.93 20.57
C LYS A 133 -19.63 13.57 19.98
N GLY A 134 -18.50 12.81 19.99
CA GLY A 134 -17.24 13.32 19.47
C GLY A 134 -17.32 13.70 18.00
N LEU A 135 -17.89 12.85 17.16
CA LEU A 135 -18.04 13.13 15.73
C LEU A 135 -18.97 14.33 15.47
N ALA A 136 -20.09 14.43 16.20
CA ALA A 136 -21.02 15.55 16.05
C ALA A 136 -20.38 16.92 16.37
N GLU A 137 -19.43 16.99 17.32
CA GLU A 137 -18.68 18.21 17.65
C GLU A 137 -17.81 18.70 16.48
N TRP A 138 -17.40 17.78 15.59
CA TRP A 138 -16.61 18.08 14.40
C TRP A 138 -17.45 18.21 13.12
N GLY A 139 -18.77 18.06 13.21
CA GLY A 139 -19.67 18.11 12.07
C GLY A 139 -19.75 16.82 11.26
N GLU A 140 -19.18 15.74 11.81
CA GLU A 140 -19.23 14.41 11.23
C GLU A 140 -20.51 13.70 11.66
N ASP A 141 -21.53 13.74 10.82
CA ASP A 141 -22.80 13.10 11.08
C ASP A 141 -22.91 11.70 10.43
N LYS A 142 -24.00 11.02 10.71
CA LYS A 142 -24.29 9.69 10.14
C LYS A 142 -24.35 9.69 8.62
N ALA A 143 -24.84 10.78 8.02
CA ALA A 143 -24.94 10.91 6.57
C ALA A 143 -23.53 10.97 5.94
N ARG A 144 -22.62 11.69 6.59
CA ARG A 144 -21.23 11.80 6.13
C ARG A 144 -20.45 10.49 6.28
N ILE A 145 -20.61 9.79 7.41
CA ILE A 145 -20.02 8.46 7.60
C ILE A 145 -20.54 7.48 6.53
N LYS A 146 -21.85 7.55 6.23
CA LYS A 146 -22.43 6.75 5.16
C LYS A 146 -21.85 7.13 3.77
N MET A 147 -21.69 8.42 3.51
CA MET A 147 -21.07 8.92 2.27
C MET A 147 -19.66 8.34 2.10
N LEU A 148 -18.81 8.40 3.13
CA LEU A 148 -17.48 7.79 3.12
C LEU A 148 -17.54 6.30 2.77
N ARG A 149 -18.40 5.54 3.43
CA ARG A 149 -18.54 4.09 3.21
C ARG A 149 -19.00 3.76 1.79
N ASP A 150 -19.90 4.57 1.24
CA ASP A 150 -20.49 4.31 -0.07
C ASP A 150 -19.62 4.83 -1.23
N SER A 151 -18.76 5.83 -1.00
CA SER A 151 -17.96 6.50 -2.03
C SER A 151 -16.87 5.60 -2.62
N THR A 152 -16.20 4.82 -1.79
CA THR A 152 -14.95 4.12 -2.15
C THR A 152 -15.02 2.65 -1.71
N ASP A 153 -14.31 1.79 -2.44
CA ASP A 153 -14.09 0.38 -2.09
C ASP A 153 -12.80 0.28 -1.28
N PHE A 154 -12.91 -0.08 0.01
CA PHE A 154 -11.76 -0.24 0.90
C PHE A 154 -11.35 -1.71 0.98
N VAL A 155 -10.09 -2.01 0.64
CA VAL A 155 -9.58 -3.38 0.64
C VAL A 155 -8.28 -3.47 1.41
N ILE A 156 -8.18 -4.47 2.31
CA ILE A 156 -6.92 -4.80 2.99
C ILE A 156 -6.25 -5.93 2.24
N TYR A 157 -5.12 -5.62 1.65
CA TYR A 157 -4.22 -6.57 1.02
C TYR A 157 -3.16 -7.04 2.01
N THR A 158 -2.93 -8.36 2.06
CA THR A 158 -1.93 -8.98 2.94
C THR A 158 -0.95 -9.82 2.12
N PRO A 159 0.07 -9.18 1.50
CA PRO A 159 1.09 -9.91 0.73
C PRO A 159 1.72 -11.02 1.57
N GLY A 160 1.84 -12.21 1.02
CA GLY A 160 2.42 -13.36 1.73
C GLY A 160 1.55 -13.94 2.85
N SER A 161 0.26 -13.54 2.96
CA SER A 161 -0.67 -14.03 4.00
C SER A 161 -2.10 -14.12 3.47
N ASP A 162 -2.86 -15.07 4.00
CA ASP A 162 -4.29 -15.28 3.71
C ASP A 162 -5.21 -14.57 4.74
N ALA A 163 -4.66 -13.72 5.62
CA ALA A 163 -5.43 -13.03 6.66
C ALA A 163 -6.38 -11.96 6.09
N GLY A 164 -6.03 -11.36 4.96
CA GLY A 164 -6.86 -10.46 4.17
C GLY A 164 -6.90 -10.92 2.72
N VAL A 165 -6.87 -9.99 1.75
CA VAL A 165 -6.79 -10.35 0.33
C VAL A 165 -5.31 -10.59 -0.03
N PRO A 166 -4.92 -11.83 -0.38
CA PRO A 166 -3.54 -12.11 -0.76
C PRO A 166 -3.20 -11.45 -2.11
N VAL A 167 -1.91 -11.14 -2.30
CA VAL A 167 -1.39 -10.52 -3.52
C VAL A 167 -0.44 -11.50 -4.20
N SER A 168 -0.70 -11.79 -5.46
CA SER A 168 0.12 -12.70 -6.28
C SER A 168 1.22 -11.93 -7.01
N ILE A 169 2.45 -12.44 -6.91
CA ILE A 169 3.61 -11.90 -7.64
C ILE A 169 3.85 -12.63 -8.98
N LEU A 170 3.01 -13.62 -9.33
CA LEU A 170 3.25 -14.46 -10.53
C LEU A 170 3.38 -13.64 -11.82
N HIS A 171 2.55 -12.60 -11.96
CA HIS A 171 2.55 -11.74 -13.15
C HIS A 171 3.62 -10.65 -13.13
N SER A 172 4.35 -10.49 -12.01
CA SER A 172 5.38 -9.45 -11.90
C SER A 172 6.59 -9.70 -12.78
N PHE A 173 6.76 -10.91 -13.29
CA PHE A 173 7.83 -11.29 -14.20
C PHE A 173 7.38 -11.41 -15.66
N ALA A 174 6.10 -11.14 -15.94
CA ALA A 174 5.58 -11.12 -17.30
C ALA A 174 6.20 -9.98 -18.12
N ALA A 175 6.31 -10.19 -19.44
CA ALA A 175 6.79 -9.17 -20.35
C ALA A 175 5.80 -8.00 -20.38
N PRO A 176 6.24 -6.76 -20.07
CA PRO A 176 5.38 -5.60 -20.17
C PRO A 176 4.94 -5.38 -21.63
N PRO A 177 3.71 -4.89 -21.89
CA PRO A 177 3.23 -4.58 -23.24
C PRO A 177 3.82 -3.24 -23.74
N LEU A 178 5.14 -3.13 -23.72
CA LEU A 178 5.91 -1.93 -24.09
C LEU A 178 6.91 -2.25 -25.19
N SER A 179 7.28 -1.23 -25.95
CA SER A 179 8.21 -1.37 -27.08
C SER A 179 9.66 -1.15 -26.66
N TRP A 180 10.54 -2.08 -27.02
CA TRP A 180 11.99 -1.91 -26.82
C TRP A 180 12.61 -0.76 -27.62
N GLU A 181 11.92 -0.27 -28.66
CA GLU A 181 12.40 0.85 -29.46
C GLU A 181 12.15 2.21 -28.78
N THR A 182 11.04 2.34 -28.05
CA THR A 182 10.63 3.60 -27.40
C THR A 182 10.83 3.60 -25.90
N ASP A 183 10.67 2.46 -25.25
CA ASP A 183 10.58 2.33 -23.79
C ASP A 183 11.78 1.56 -23.17
N SER A 184 12.90 1.43 -23.91
CA SER A 184 14.03 0.59 -23.51
C SER A 184 14.62 0.98 -22.14
N GLU A 185 14.70 2.28 -21.83
CA GLU A 185 15.25 2.76 -20.56
C GLU A 185 14.37 2.32 -19.39
N TYR A 186 13.06 2.52 -19.50
CA TYR A 186 12.08 2.07 -18.50
C TYR A 186 12.09 0.55 -18.31
N LEU A 187 12.15 -0.22 -19.42
CA LEU A 187 12.22 -1.68 -19.37
C LEU A 187 13.49 -2.19 -18.67
N LEU A 188 14.63 -1.55 -18.91
CA LEU A 188 15.89 -1.89 -18.25
C LEU A 188 15.86 -1.55 -16.76
N GLU A 189 15.30 -0.39 -16.38
CA GLU A 189 15.12 0.00 -14.99
C GLU A 189 14.21 -0.98 -14.25
N ARG A 190 13.09 -1.38 -14.86
CA ARG A 190 12.18 -2.38 -14.32
C ARG A 190 12.84 -3.74 -14.13
N ILE A 191 13.64 -4.20 -15.10
CA ILE A 191 14.44 -5.44 -14.97
C ILE A 191 15.39 -5.32 -13.78
N GLN A 192 16.14 -4.22 -13.71
CA GLN A 192 17.10 -3.99 -12.63
C GLN A 192 16.45 -4.01 -11.25
N GLY A 193 15.33 -3.32 -11.07
CA GLY A 193 14.57 -3.32 -9.84
C GLY A 193 14.04 -4.71 -9.47
N THR A 194 13.44 -5.42 -10.43
CA THR A 194 12.92 -6.79 -10.24
C THR A 194 14.01 -7.77 -9.84
N VAL A 195 15.16 -7.73 -10.53
CA VAL A 195 16.31 -8.62 -10.24
C VAL A 195 16.90 -8.30 -8.86
N SER A 196 17.09 -7.02 -8.54
CA SER A 196 17.58 -6.60 -7.22
C SER A 196 16.66 -7.05 -6.09
N ALA A 197 15.33 -6.90 -6.26
CA ALA A 197 14.35 -7.37 -5.29
C ALA A 197 14.41 -8.89 -5.09
N LEU A 198 14.49 -9.65 -6.19
CA LEU A 198 14.55 -11.10 -6.15
C LEU A 198 15.81 -11.61 -5.45
N LEU A 199 16.97 -11.04 -5.79
CA LEU A 199 18.24 -11.39 -5.14
C LEU A 199 18.26 -11.00 -3.66
N GLY A 200 17.72 -9.83 -3.33
CA GLY A 200 17.56 -9.39 -1.95
C GLY A 200 16.68 -10.34 -1.12
N LEU A 201 15.62 -10.90 -1.71
CA LEU A 201 14.74 -11.87 -1.06
C LEU A 201 15.50 -13.15 -0.65
N VAL A 202 16.42 -13.64 -1.49
CA VAL A 202 17.27 -14.79 -1.17
C VAL A 202 18.52 -14.42 -0.36
N GLY A 203 18.64 -13.16 0.05
CA GLY A 203 19.74 -12.70 0.90
C GLY A 203 21.04 -12.42 0.16
N ILE A 204 20.99 -12.24 -1.16
CA ILE A 204 22.13 -11.85 -1.98
C ILE A 204 22.07 -10.34 -2.19
N ASP A 205 23.04 -9.63 -1.60
CA ASP A 205 23.25 -8.21 -1.84
C ASP A 205 24.07 -8.04 -3.11
N ALA A 206 23.40 -7.72 -4.20
CA ALA A 206 23.98 -7.75 -5.54
C ALA A 206 24.02 -6.35 -6.17
N ASP A 207 25.23 -5.92 -6.51
CA ASP A 207 25.46 -4.72 -7.32
C ASP A 207 25.05 -4.98 -8.78
N PRO A 208 24.20 -4.13 -9.40
CA PRO A 208 23.70 -4.34 -10.76
C PRO A 208 24.77 -4.43 -11.85
N VAL A 209 25.94 -3.86 -11.63
CA VAL A 209 27.03 -3.80 -12.63
C VAL A 209 28.15 -4.79 -12.32
N ARG A 210 28.29 -5.22 -11.06
CA ARG A 210 29.44 -6.01 -10.61
C ARG A 210 29.11 -7.46 -10.30
N SER A 211 27.89 -7.73 -9.83
CA SER A 211 27.52 -9.08 -9.37
C SER A 211 27.11 -9.97 -10.55
N ARG A 212 27.75 -11.13 -10.63
CA ARG A 212 27.49 -12.12 -11.70
C ARG A 212 26.03 -12.56 -11.72
N GLU A 213 25.46 -12.73 -10.54
CA GLU A 213 24.07 -13.11 -10.32
C GLU A 213 23.12 -12.08 -10.95
N HIS A 214 23.35 -10.80 -10.66
CA HIS A 214 22.52 -9.72 -11.17
C HIS A 214 22.66 -9.58 -12.69
N ILE A 215 23.87 -9.64 -13.21
CA ILE A 215 24.15 -9.56 -14.65
C ILE A 215 23.49 -10.71 -15.40
N LEU A 216 23.60 -11.95 -14.91
CA LEU A 216 22.97 -13.11 -15.55
C LEU A 216 21.43 -12.94 -15.56
N LEU A 217 20.81 -12.68 -14.40
CA LEU A 217 19.36 -12.55 -14.30
C LEU A 217 18.82 -11.43 -15.19
N SER A 218 19.46 -10.26 -15.18
CA SER A 218 19.06 -9.13 -16.02
C SER A 218 19.11 -9.46 -17.52
N ASN A 219 20.14 -10.19 -17.97
CA ASN A 219 20.23 -10.63 -19.34
C ASN A 219 19.18 -11.70 -19.69
N LEU A 220 18.80 -12.57 -18.74
CA LEU A 220 17.72 -13.55 -18.94
C LEU A 220 16.36 -12.84 -19.08
N PHE A 221 16.04 -11.90 -18.19
CA PHE A 221 14.83 -11.08 -18.32
C PHE A 221 14.79 -10.34 -19.66
N GLN A 222 15.88 -9.66 -20.02
CA GLN A 222 15.96 -8.94 -21.30
C GLN A 222 15.77 -9.88 -22.49
N HIS A 223 16.36 -11.08 -22.45
CA HIS A 223 16.24 -12.07 -23.51
C HIS A 223 14.78 -12.48 -23.74
N PHE A 224 14.07 -12.89 -22.70
CA PHE A 224 12.68 -13.34 -22.80
C PHE A 224 11.72 -12.18 -23.13
N TRP A 225 11.85 -11.03 -22.46
CA TRP A 225 10.99 -9.88 -22.70
C TRP A 225 11.15 -9.29 -24.12
N ARG A 226 12.37 -9.36 -24.71
CA ARG A 226 12.56 -8.98 -26.13
C ARG A 226 11.82 -9.89 -27.12
N GLN A 227 11.53 -11.10 -26.72
CA GLN A 227 10.76 -12.06 -27.52
C GLN A 227 9.27 -12.00 -27.24
N GLY A 228 8.84 -11.12 -26.30
CA GLY A 228 7.46 -11.06 -25.83
C GLY A 228 7.07 -12.28 -25.00
N GLU A 229 8.06 -13.00 -24.43
CA GLU A 229 7.81 -14.17 -23.62
C GLU A 229 7.76 -13.83 -22.14
N ASP A 230 6.67 -14.26 -21.49
CA ASP A 230 6.54 -14.17 -20.07
C ASP A 230 7.53 -15.07 -19.33
N LEU A 231 8.08 -14.54 -18.24
CA LEU A 231 8.80 -15.31 -17.25
C LEU A 231 7.90 -15.60 -16.04
N ASP A 232 8.15 -16.75 -15.44
CA ASP A 232 7.79 -17.05 -14.07
C ASP A 232 9.03 -17.52 -13.32
N LEU A 233 8.91 -17.71 -12.01
CA LEU A 233 10.06 -18.08 -11.19
C LEU A 233 10.60 -19.48 -11.56
N ALA A 234 9.74 -20.41 -11.97
CA ALA A 234 10.17 -21.76 -12.40
C ALA A 234 10.96 -21.71 -13.71
N LYS A 235 10.43 -20.98 -14.71
CA LYS A 235 11.12 -20.77 -16.00
C LYS A 235 12.46 -20.05 -15.80
N LEU A 236 12.51 -19.07 -14.90
CA LEU A 236 13.75 -18.37 -14.57
C LEU A 236 14.78 -19.30 -13.95
N ILE A 237 14.41 -20.15 -12.98
CA ILE A 237 15.31 -21.13 -12.35
C ILE A 237 15.88 -22.11 -13.39
N LEU A 238 15.06 -22.59 -14.31
CA LEU A 238 15.52 -23.46 -15.39
C LEU A 238 16.47 -22.72 -16.35
N ALA A 239 16.18 -21.45 -16.65
CA ALA A 239 17.03 -20.64 -17.51
C ALA A 239 18.38 -20.28 -16.85
N ILE A 240 18.45 -20.17 -15.52
CA ILE A 240 19.71 -20.01 -14.78
C ILE A 240 20.59 -21.23 -14.96
N GLN A 241 20.02 -22.42 -14.89
CA GLN A 241 20.79 -23.68 -15.07
C GLN A 241 21.26 -23.86 -16.52
N ASN A 242 20.35 -23.60 -17.46
CA ASN A 242 20.60 -23.74 -18.90
C ASN A 242 20.28 -22.43 -19.64
N PRO A 243 21.17 -21.44 -19.60
CA PRO A 243 20.89 -20.13 -20.17
C PRO A 243 20.68 -20.22 -21.70
N PRO A 244 19.62 -19.60 -22.25
CA PRO A 244 19.37 -19.52 -23.67
C PRO A 244 20.33 -18.56 -24.40
N ILE A 245 21.21 -17.89 -23.67
CA ILE A 245 22.20 -16.93 -24.14
C ILE A 245 23.59 -17.58 -24.10
N GLY A 246 24.39 -17.41 -25.14
CA GLY A 246 25.72 -18.02 -25.20
C GLY A 246 26.83 -17.17 -24.57
N GLN A 247 26.64 -15.87 -24.46
CA GLN A 247 27.67 -14.92 -24.01
C GLN A 247 27.08 -13.86 -23.07
N LEU A 248 27.91 -13.40 -22.13
CA LEU A 248 27.67 -12.21 -21.29
C LEU A 248 28.82 -11.22 -21.53
N GLY A 249 28.51 -10.10 -22.16
CA GLY A 249 29.52 -9.22 -22.71
C GLY A 249 30.34 -9.94 -23.80
N VAL A 250 31.64 -10.05 -23.60
CA VAL A 250 32.56 -10.72 -24.54
C VAL A 250 32.94 -12.17 -24.13
N LEU A 251 32.50 -12.61 -22.95
CA LEU A 251 32.85 -13.92 -22.40
C LEU A 251 31.71 -14.93 -22.59
N PRO A 252 32.04 -16.22 -22.88
CA PRO A 252 31.05 -17.28 -22.77
C PRO A 252 30.43 -17.33 -21.39
N VAL A 253 29.13 -17.66 -21.31
CA VAL A 253 28.39 -17.72 -20.02
C VAL A 253 29.08 -18.63 -19.01
N ASP A 254 29.57 -19.82 -19.44
CA ASP A 254 30.24 -20.77 -18.55
C ASP A 254 31.58 -20.27 -18.00
N THR A 255 32.23 -19.37 -18.72
CA THR A 255 33.47 -18.72 -18.26
C THR A 255 33.16 -17.59 -17.30
N PHE A 256 32.11 -16.77 -17.57
CA PHE A 256 31.72 -15.64 -16.75
C PHE A 256 31.06 -16.10 -15.44
N PHE A 257 30.14 -17.07 -15.53
CA PHE A 257 29.42 -17.62 -14.39
C PHE A 257 29.32 -19.15 -14.53
N PRO A 258 30.27 -19.92 -13.93
CA PRO A 258 30.35 -21.36 -14.08
C PRO A 258 29.04 -22.08 -13.67
N GLN A 259 28.77 -23.21 -14.32
CA GLN A 259 27.55 -24.01 -14.12
C GLN A 259 27.32 -24.37 -12.65
N LYS A 260 28.40 -24.71 -11.92
CA LYS A 260 28.29 -25.02 -10.48
C LYS A 260 27.73 -23.84 -9.68
N ASP A 261 28.23 -22.63 -9.90
CA ASP A 261 27.83 -21.45 -9.19
C ASP A 261 26.41 -21.03 -9.59
N ARG A 262 26.02 -21.18 -10.86
CA ARG A 262 24.65 -20.99 -11.35
C ARG A 262 23.66 -21.95 -10.66
N PHE A 263 24.09 -23.20 -10.44
CA PHE A 263 23.26 -24.18 -9.74
C PHE A 263 23.00 -23.80 -8.30
N GLU A 264 23.98 -23.22 -7.60
CA GLU A 264 23.79 -22.70 -6.24
C GLU A 264 22.77 -21.54 -6.20
N LEU A 265 22.82 -20.63 -7.18
CA LEU A 265 21.81 -19.57 -7.34
C LEU A 265 20.43 -20.16 -7.62
N ALA A 266 20.33 -21.14 -8.52
CA ALA A 266 19.09 -21.82 -8.85
C ALA A 266 18.47 -22.52 -7.64
N ILE A 267 19.29 -23.19 -6.79
CA ILE A 267 18.84 -23.79 -5.53
C ILE A 267 18.30 -22.73 -4.60
N SER A 268 19.00 -21.60 -4.43
CA SER A 268 18.58 -20.53 -3.54
C SER A 268 17.21 -19.98 -3.92
N LEU A 269 16.94 -19.77 -5.20
CA LEU A 269 15.62 -19.35 -5.70
C LEU A 269 14.59 -20.48 -5.61
N ASN A 270 14.96 -21.74 -5.88
CA ASN A 270 14.07 -22.87 -5.74
C ASN A 270 13.57 -23.08 -4.30
N ASN A 271 14.43 -22.80 -3.32
CA ASN A 271 14.07 -22.92 -1.90
C ASN A 271 12.91 -21.99 -1.53
N ILE A 272 12.78 -20.82 -2.18
CA ILE A 272 11.63 -19.93 -2.00
C ILE A 272 10.36 -20.64 -2.44
N ILE A 273 10.33 -21.18 -3.68
CA ILE A 273 9.14 -21.85 -4.22
C ILE A 273 8.80 -23.11 -3.40
N ALA A 274 9.80 -23.84 -2.96
CA ALA A 274 9.66 -25.06 -2.20
C ALA A 274 9.18 -24.84 -0.76
N ALA A 275 9.35 -23.62 -0.22
CA ALA A 275 8.90 -23.29 1.12
C ALA A 275 7.37 -23.19 1.17
N PRO A 276 6.68 -23.99 2.05
CA PRO A 276 5.22 -23.94 2.17
C PRO A 276 4.67 -22.54 2.48
N SER A 277 5.43 -21.72 3.24
CA SER A 277 5.10 -20.33 3.57
C SER A 277 5.06 -19.41 2.36
N PHE A 278 5.75 -19.75 1.27
CA PHE A 278 5.75 -18.95 0.05
C PHE A 278 4.51 -19.18 -0.83
N GLY A 279 3.73 -20.23 -0.57
CA GLY A 279 2.52 -20.54 -1.33
C GLY A 279 1.49 -19.41 -1.35
N SER A 280 1.42 -18.56 -0.32
CA SER A 280 0.55 -17.39 -0.26
C SER A 280 0.98 -16.24 -1.19
N TRP A 281 2.26 -16.18 -1.60
CA TRP A 281 2.76 -15.22 -2.60
C TRP A 281 2.39 -15.57 -4.04
N LEU A 282 1.92 -16.80 -4.27
CA LEU A 282 1.53 -17.30 -5.58
C LEU A 282 0.01 -17.22 -5.81
N LYS A 283 -0.74 -16.79 -4.80
CA LYS A 283 -2.20 -16.74 -4.82
C LYS A 283 -2.69 -15.30 -4.67
N GLY A 284 -3.94 -15.08 -5.06
CA GLY A 284 -4.64 -13.84 -4.82
C GLY A 284 -4.69 -12.91 -6.02
N GLN A 285 -4.91 -11.63 -5.75
CA GLN A 285 -5.01 -10.63 -6.80
C GLN A 285 -3.63 -10.38 -7.42
N PRO A 286 -3.52 -10.37 -8.75
CA PRO A 286 -2.28 -9.98 -9.43
C PRO A 286 -1.81 -8.59 -8.98
N LEU A 287 -0.49 -8.39 -8.99
CA LEU A 287 0.12 -7.09 -8.71
C LEU A 287 -0.09 -6.18 -9.93
N ASP A 288 -1.30 -5.61 -9.98
CA ASP A 288 -1.78 -4.72 -11.06
C ASP A 288 -2.28 -3.41 -10.45
N VAL A 289 -1.57 -2.32 -10.75
CA VAL A 289 -1.88 -0.99 -10.20
C VAL A 289 -3.28 -0.53 -10.56
N ALA A 290 -3.75 -0.79 -11.78
CA ALA A 290 -5.09 -0.40 -12.21
C ALA A 290 -6.17 -1.09 -11.34
N GLY A 291 -6.00 -2.36 -11.04
CA GLY A 291 -6.87 -3.12 -10.15
C GLY A 291 -6.81 -2.68 -8.69
N PHE A 292 -5.71 -2.04 -8.27
CA PHE A 292 -5.59 -1.47 -6.92
C PHE A 292 -6.19 -0.05 -6.79
N LEU A 293 -6.39 0.65 -7.89
CA LEU A 293 -6.96 2.00 -7.89
C LEU A 293 -8.46 2.02 -8.16
N SER A 294 -9.01 0.98 -8.80
CA SER A 294 -10.43 0.92 -9.14
C SER A 294 -10.96 -0.52 -9.18
N THR A 295 -12.27 -0.64 -8.96
CA THR A 295 -12.98 -1.90 -9.19
C THR A 295 -13.23 -2.11 -10.69
N PRO A 296 -13.54 -3.34 -11.14
CA PRO A 296 -13.92 -3.60 -12.54
C PRO A 296 -15.12 -2.77 -13.03
N HIS A 297 -15.95 -2.25 -12.10
CA HIS A 297 -17.11 -1.41 -12.42
C HIS A 297 -16.79 0.10 -12.33
N GLY A 298 -15.51 0.47 -12.17
CA GLY A 298 -15.05 1.86 -12.14
C GLY A 298 -15.25 2.59 -10.81
N LYS A 299 -15.64 1.89 -9.72
CA LYS A 299 -15.66 2.48 -8.39
C LYS A 299 -14.22 2.66 -7.91
N THR A 300 -13.93 3.82 -7.34
CA THR A 300 -12.64 4.15 -6.73
C THR A 300 -12.27 3.17 -5.63
N ARG A 301 -11.00 2.86 -5.48
CA ARG A 301 -10.49 1.95 -4.45
C ARG A 301 -9.40 2.59 -3.61
N HIS A 302 -9.47 2.36 -2.31
CA HIS A 302 -8.40 2.56 -1.36
C HIS A 302 -7.80 1.20 -0.98
N SER A 303 -6.61 0.94 -1.48
CA SER A 303 -5.91 -0.33 -1.31
C SER A 303 -4.91 -0.21 -0.17
N VAL A 304 -5.22 -0.82 0.97
CA VAL A 304 -4.34 -0.84 2.15
C VAL A 304 -3.48 -2.09 2.11
N PHE A 305 -2.19 -1.93 1.87
CA PHE A 305 -1.21 -3.01 1.92
C PHE A 305 -0.67 -3.14 3.35
N TYR A 306 -1.28 -4.04 4.13
CA TYR A 306 -0.79 -4.37 5.45
C TYR A 306 0.45 -5.27 5.34
N ILE A 307 1.60 -4.72 5.73
CA ILE A 307 2.90 -5.39 5.61
C ILE A 307 3.64 -5.51 6.95
N ALA A 308 2.96 -5.30 8.08
CA ALA A 308 3.55 -5.36 9.41
C ALA A 308 4.08 -6.76 9.76
N HIS A 309 3.46 -7.82 9.21
CA HIS A 309 3.83 -9.22 9.44
C HIS A 309 5.04 -9.69 8.62
N LEU A 310 5.43 -8.94 7.59
CA LEU A 310 6.55 -9.31 6.73
C LEU A 310 7.89 -9.01 7.40
N SER A 311 8.88 -9.85 7.15
CA SER A 311 10.28 -9.56 7.45
C SER A 311 10.79 -8.37 6.62
N ASP A 312 11.90 -7.75 7.01
CA ASP A 312 12.45 -6.60 6.28
C ASP A 312 12.79 -6.93 4.83
N ARG A 313 13.28 -8.17 4.54
CA ARG A 313 13.57 -8.63 3.18
C ARG A 313 12.30 -8.76 2.33
N GLU A 314 11.26 -9.37 2.90
CA GLU A 314 9.96 -9.52 2.24
C GLU A 314 9.29 -8.17 2.00
N ARG A 315 9.40 -7.22 2.94
CA ARG A 315 8.93 -5.84 2.76
C ARG A 315 9.63 -5.17 1.60
N MET A 316 10.96 -5.19 1.57
CA MET A 316 11.74 -4.58 0.49
C MET A 316 11.42 -5.22 -0.85
N PHE A 317 11.32 -6.55 -0.90
CA PHE A 317 10.91 -7.27 -2.09
C PHE A 317 9.53 -6.81 -2.58
N PHE A 318 8.52 -6.86 -1.71
CA PHE A 318 7.16 -6.48 -2.07
C PHE A 318 7.06 -5.01 -2.52
N LEU A 319 7.67 -4.09 -1.76
CA LEU A 319 7.64 -2.67 -2.10
C LEU A 319 8.32 -2.37 -3.44
N THR A 320 9.45 -3.01 -3.71
CA THR A 320 10.12 -2.85 -5.00
C THR A 320 9.25 -3.38 -6.14
N MET A 321 8.59 -4.53 -5.95
CA MET A 321 7.69 -5.09 -6.97
C MET A 321 6.42 -4.25 -7.18
N LEU A 322 5.90 -3.62 -6.13
CA LEU A 322 4.72 -2.75 -6.22
C LEU A 322 5.03 -1.41 -6.91
N LEU A 323 6.23 -0.87 -6.73
CA LEU A 323 6.62 0.45 -7.22
C LEU A 323 7.28 0.43 -8.62
N ASN A 324 7.65 -0.75 -9.10
CA ASN A 324 8.15 -0.98 -10.47
C ASN A 324 7.01 -1.26 -11.45
#